data_6f848de1b47ef49b7f440351108c0152
#
_entry.id   6f848de1b47ef49b7f440351108c0152
#
_cell.length_a   1.000
_cell.length_b   1.000
_cell.length_c   1.000
_cell.angle_alpha   90.00
_cell.angle_beta   90.00
_cell.angle_gamma   90.00
#
_symmetry.space_group_name_H-M   'P 1'
#
loop_
_entity.id
_entity.type
_entity.pdbx_description
1 polymer ?
#
loop_
_entity_poly.entity_id
_entity_poly.type
_entity_poly.pdbx_seq_one_letter_code
_entity_poly.pdbx_strand_id
1 'polypeptide(L)'
;MARVLGPRLQPGAFPLKGNHSIENDGRQALWKLPQCWKSQTTRFPTLLWKSFAKTAQLFHSSHNADDDLLLELEKENTRLKLLPLEQHLKQRYGELFSAQFDVLLYDLTSSYVEGAAQRNPMMRRGYSRDHRPDCKQLIIALIVNVEGFPFSYETFDGDRADVTTLETILRMVERKYGKARRVWVFDRGVVSEENLAALRKRGGQYLVGTPRSKLKEFERELTESGWQQVRPEVDVKLVSTPGGEETYILCRTTARQEKEKAIRSRFSVRMETALGKLHKRVAAGRLKDRNKIERQVGSIQARHPQVADLYQVEVKQNPEGLELEWEIVQDRKAWQQMREGSYLLRTNLAGENAQDLWNKYIQLTEAEAAFRALKSELAIRPIFHQLEHRVKAHVLVAFLGYALWVTLKHLLGRKDLRISPAQALSILSGLRSADIILPTTDGREIRLRRITTPTEQQKNLLQQLELHLPERLNLDYECSADSEVG
;
A
#
# COMPACT_ATOMS: atom_id res chain seq x y z
N MET A 1 -11.01 -18.66 -26.54
CA MET A 1 -11.72 -18.54 -27.85
C MET A 1 -12.82 -17.52 -27.72
N ALA A 2 -13.04 -16.78 -28.78
CA ALA A 2 -14.04 -15.77 -29.08
C ALA A 2 -13.74 -14.32 -28.56
N ARG A 3 -13.09 -13.58 -29.45
CA ARG A 3 -13.16 -12.12 -29.58
C ARG A 3 -14.53 -11.74 -30.10
N VAL A 4 -15.20 -10.76 -29.48
CA VAL A 4 -16.32 -10.05 -30.12
C VAL A 4 -15.84 -8.63 -30.39
N LEU A 5 -15.69 -8.32 -31.68
CA LEU A 5 -15.43 -7.00 -32.23
C LEU A 5 -16.77 -6.27 -32.36
N GLY A 6 -16.93 -5.12 -31.73
CA GLY A 6 -18.02 -4.18 -32.02
C GLY A 6 -17.58 -3.14 -33.07
N PRO A 7 -18.50 -2.52 -33.80
CA PRO A 7 -18.19 -1.82 -35.05
C PRO A 7 -17.57 -0.44 -34.84
N ARG A 8 -16.56 -0.16 -35.70
CA ARG A 8 -15.97 1.17 -35.89
C ARG A 8 -16.99 2.09 -36.56
N LEU A 9 -17.33 3.19 -35.94
CA LEU A 9 -17.94 4.32 -36.58
C LEU A 9 -16.88 5.20 -37.21
N GLN A 10 -16.94 5.43 -38.48
CA GLN A 10 -16.11 6.40 -39.23
C GLN A 10 -16.51 7.83 -38.87
N PRO A 11 -15.59 8.80 -38.76
CA PRO A 11 -15.91 10.18 -38.53
C PRO A 11 -16.34 10.86 -39.84
N GLY A 12 -17.59 11.30 -39.88
CA GLY A 12 -18.07 12.23 -40.87
C GLY A 12 -17.55 13.62 -40.59
N ALA A 13 -16.91 14.22 -41.58
CA ALA A 13 -16.37 15.57 -41.54
C ALA A 13 -17.47 16.63 -41.51
N PHE A 14 -17.49 17.45 -40.44
CA PHE A 14 -18.11 18.79 -40.49
C PHE A 14 -17.00 19.82 -40.19
N PRO A 15 -16.87 20.89 -40.96
CA PRO A 15 -15.87 21.88 -40.77
C PRO A 15 -16.30 22.87 -39.69
N LEU A 16 -15.71 22.79 -38.50
CA LEU A 16 -15.76 23.88 -37.53
C LEU A 16 -14.51 24.75 -37.70
N LYS A 17 -14.67 25.89 -38.35
CA LYS A 17 -13.74 27.02 -38.20
C LYS A 17 -14.01 27.69 -36.86
N GLY A 18 -13.04 27.76 -36.01
CA GLY A 18 -13.06 28.50 -34.76
C GLY A 18 -11.99 28.01 -33.80
N ASN A 19 -10.74 28.44 -34.00
CA ASN A 19 -9.71 28.41 -32.98
C ASN A 19 -10.11 29.37 -31.85
N HIS A 20 -10.62 28.85 -30.76
CA HIS A 20 -10.53 29.49 -29.45
C HIS A 20 -10.28 28.43 -28.41
N SER A 21 -9.20 28.63 -27.72
CA SER A 21 -8.61 27.83 -26.65
C SER A 21 -9.63 27.47 -25.55
N ILE A 22 -10.05 26.23 -25.54
CA ILE A 22 -10.89 25.63 -24.47
C ILE A 22 -10.08 25.31 -23.19
N GLU A 23 -8.81 25.71 -23.14
CA GLU A 23 -7.89 25.23 -22.12
C GLU A 23 -7.95 25.92 -20.75
N ASN A 24 -8.66 27.02 -20.57
CA ASN A 24 -8.57 27.79 -19.32
C ASN A 24 -9.78 27.73 -18.39
N ASP A 25 -10.96 27.28 -18.82
CA ASP A 25 -12.20 27.41 -18.03
C ASP A 25 -12.56 26.19 -17.16
N GLY A 26 -12.00 25.00 -17.43
CA GLY A 26 -12.21 23.83 -16.58
C GLY A 26 -11.65 23.99 -15.15
N ARG A 27 -10.76 24.94 -14.93
CA ARG A 27 -10.06 25.16 -13.66
C ARG A 27 -10.92 25.89 -12.62
N GLN A 28 -11.85 26.72 -13.03
CA GLN A 28 -12.69 27.47 -12.08
C GLN A 28 -13.94 26.70 -11.63
N ALA A 29 -14.46 25.76 -12.44
CA ALA A 29 -15.67 25.03 -12.17
C ALA A 29 -15.60 24.10 -10.93
N LEU A 30 -14.43 23.54 -10.65
CA LEU A 30 -14.21 22.64 -9.49
C LEU A 30 -14.09 23.36 -8.14
N TRP A 31 -13.91 24.67 -8.15
CA TRP A 31 -13.61 25.46 -6.95
C TRP A 31 -14.84 25.92 -6.15
N LYS A 32 -16.03 25.89 -6.72
CA LYS A 32 -17.25 26.43 -6.10
C LYS A 32 -18.22 25.37 -5.58
N LEU A 33 -17.86 24.16 -5.61
CA LEU A 33 -18.68 23.05 -5.11
C LEU A 33 -18.69 23.08 -3.61
N PRO A 34 -18.69 23.62 -2.75
CA PRO A 34 -19.50 23.42 -1.58
C PRO A 34 -19.59 24.56 -0.60
N GLN A 35 -20.45 25.46 -0.90
CA GLN A 35 -20.98 26.29 0.18
C GLN A 35 -21.98 25.51 1.05
N CYS A 36 -22.58 24.43 0.57
CA CYS A 36 -23.47 23.57 1.35
C CYS A 36 -22.77 22.82 2.50
N TRP A 37 -21.45 22.68 2.46
CA TRP A 37 -20.66 22.16 3.58
C TRP A 37 -20.32 23.21 4.64
N LYS A 38 -20.66 24.47 4.43
CA LYS A 38 -20.42 25.55 5.38
C LYS A 38 -21.46 25.69 6.48
N SER A 39 -22.64 25.08 6.34
CA SER A 39 -23.76 25.34 7.24
C SER A 39 -23.97 24.35 8.39
N GLN A 40 -23.31 23.22 8.35
CA GLN A 40 -23.37 22.27 9.49
C GLN A 40 -21.98 21.73 9.81
N THR A 41 -21.47 22.18 10.91
CA THR A 41 -20.23 21.76 11.57
C THR A 41 -18.94 22.18 10.87
N THR A 42 -18.35 23.24 11.44
CA THR A 42 -16.92 23.44 11.58
C THR A 42 -16.07 23.16 10.35
N ARG A 43 -15.64 24.21 9.73
CA ARG A 43 -14.39 24.41 8.98
C ARG A 43 -13.55 23.12 8.79
N PHE A 44 -14.06 22.18 8.03
CA PHE A 44 -13.12 21.32 7.28
C PHE A 44 -12.29 22.32 6.48
N PRO A 45 -10.97 22.38 6.66
CA PRO A 45 -10.25 23.51 6.13
C PRO A 45 -10.49 23.57 4.63
N THR A 46 -10.97 24.68 4.17
CA THR A 46 -11.02 25.06 2.76
C THR A 46 -9.69 24.74 2.05
N LEU A 47 -8.59 24.69 2.80
CA LEU A 47 -7.25 24.27 2.39
C LEU A 47 -7.14 22.78 2.04
N LEU A 48 -7.69 21.86 2.83
CA LEU A 48 -7.64 20.42 2.50
C LEU A 48 -8.48 20.10 1.25
N TRP A 49 -9.63 20.73 1.14
CA TRP A 49 -10.47 20.58 -0.05
C TRP A 49 -9.85 21.27 -1.27
N LYS A 50 -9.27 22.44 -1.12
CA LYS A 50 -8.52 23.11 -2.18
C LYS A 50 -7.35 22.28 -2.64
N SER A 51 -6.59 21.69 -1.73
CA SER A 51 -5.50 20.77 -2.05
C SER A 51 -6.01 19.51 -2.76
N PHE A 52 -7.14 18.93 -2.33
CA PHE A 52 -7.74 17.76 -2.95
C PHE A 52 -8.26 18.02 -4.37
N ALA A 53 -8.96 19.13 -4.60
CA ALA A 53 -9.44 19.49 -5.93
C ALA A 53 -8.27 19.76 -6.89
N LYS A 54 -7.23 20.46 -6.43
CA LYS A 54 -5.96 20.63 -7.16
C LYS A 54 -5.26 19.29 -7.40
N THR A 55 -5.28 18.39 -6.43
CA THR A 55 -4.71 17.03 -6.51
C THR A 55 -5.41 16.16 -7.54
N ALA A 56 -6.73 16.15 -7.54
CA ALA A 56 -7.51 15.39 -8.51
C ALA A 56 -7.24 15.86 -9.95
N GLN A 57 -7.01 17.17 -10.15
CA GLN A 57 -6.57 17.71 -11.45
C GLN A 57 -5.16 17.28 -11.82
N LEU A 58 -4.22 17.20 -10.87
CA LEU A 58 -2.85 16.72 -11.10
C LEU A 58 -2.80 15.24 -11.51
N PHE A 59 -3.71 14.41 -11.01
CA PHE A 59 -3.81 13.00 -11.42
C PHE A 59 -4.48 12.81 -12.79
N HIS A 60 -5.30 13.76 -13.25
CA HIS A 60 -5.96 13.67 -14.56
C HIS A 60 -5.20 14.34 -15.70
N SER A 61 -4.31 15.28 -15.44
CA SER A 61 -3.49 15.93 -16.45
C SER A 61 -2.15 15.19 -16.61
N SER A 62 -2.12 14.25 -17.51
CA SER A 62 -1.01 13.31 -17.68
C SER A 62 0.28 13.88 -18.25
N HIS A 63 0.41 15.16 -18.60
CA HIS A 63 1.67 15.63 -19.22
C HIS A 63 2.13 17.07 -18.89
N ASN A 64 1.30 17.90 -18.28
CA ASN A 64 1.69 19.27 -17.88
C ASN A 64 1.10 19.62 -16.52
N ALA A 65 1.55 18.95 -15.46
CA ALA A 65 1.29 19.47 -14.11
C ALA A 65 2.00 20.82 -14.01
N ASP A 66 1.22 21.89 -13.82
CA ASP A 66 1.72 23.22 -13.61
C ASP A 66 2.82 23.19 -12.54
N ASP A 67 4.05 23.42 -12.94
CA ASP A 67 5.21 23.50 -12.05
C ASP A 67 4.96 24.51 -10.92
N ASP A 68 4.21 25.56 -11.21
CA ASP A 68 3.80 26.58 -10.25
C ASP A 68 2.85 26.04 -9.17
N LEU A 69 1.98 25.10 -9.50
CA LEU A 69 1.05 24.52 -8.51
C LEU A 69 1.76 23.60 -7.52
N LEU A 70 2.72 22.82 -7.98
CA LEU A 70 3.55 21.99 -7.10
C LEU A 70 4.45 22.88 -6.23
N LEU A 71 4.96 23.96 -6.78
CA LEU A 71 5.76 24.95 -6.07
C LEU A 71 4.91 25.70 -5.01
N GLU A 72 3.66 26.04 -5.31
CA GLU A 72 2.72 26.61 -4.34
C GLU A 72 2.39 25.61 -3.23
N LEU A 73 2.13 24.34 -3.55
CA LEU A 73 1.90 23.29 -2.56
C LEU A 73 3.14 23.06 -1.68
N GLU A 74 4.33 23.19 -2.24
CA GLU A 74 5.58 23.09 -1.46
C GLU A 74 5.77 24.33 -0.57
N LYS A 75 5.54 25.53 -1.07
CA LYS A 75 5.58 26.77 -0.28
C LYS A 75 4.54 26.74 0.84
N GLU A 76 3.33 26.30 0.55
CA GLU A 76 2.28 26.09 1.55
C GLU A 76 2.65 24.98 2.54
N ASN A 77 3.25 23.89 2.09
CA ASN A 77 3.73 22.80 2.91
C ASN A 77 4.87 23.24 3.86
N THR A 78 5.81 24.02 3.35
CA THR A 78 6.89 24.64 4.14
C THR A 78 6.34 25.69 5.09
N ARG A 79 5.35 26.48 4.68
CA ARG A 79 4.69 27.52 5.47
C ARG A 79 3.76 26.95 6.55
N LEU A 80 3.04 25.86 6.25
CA LEU A 80 2.13 25.19 7.19
C LEU A 80 2.86 24.27 8.17
N LYS A 81 4.16 24.02 7.97
CA LYS A 81 4.93 22.99 8.72
C LYS A 81 4.08 21.73 8.86
N LEU A 82 4.31 20.69 8.10
CA LEU A 82 3.53 19.42 8.04
C LEU A 82 2.98 18.91 9.38
N LEU A 83 3.65 19.26 10.46
CA LEU A 83 3.26 18.91 11.82
C LEU A 83 1.82 19.33 12.19
N PRO A 84 1.35 20.55 11.89
CA PRO A 84 -0.04 20.93 12.16
C PRO A 84 -1.06 20.12 11.36
N LEU A 85 -0.74 19.73 10.12
CA LEU A 85 -1.66 18.98 9.28
C LEU A 85 -1.92 17.56 9.80
N GLU A 86 -0.86 16.81 10.10
CA GLU A 86 -1.00 15.45 10.64
C GLU A 86 -1.68 15.46 12.02
N GLN A 87 -1.33 16.41 12.89
CA GLN A 87 -1.98 16.58 14.18
C GLN A 87 -3.45 16.95 14.03
N HIS A 88 -3.77 17.83 13.08
CA HIS A 88 -5.15 18.18 12.75
C HIS A 88 -5.93 16.97 12.24
N LEU A 89 -5.38 16.18 11.33
CA LEU A 89 -6.02 14.94 10.86
C LEU A 89 -6.30 13.98 12.01
N LYS A 90 -5.30 13.74 12.87
CA LYS A 90 -5.47 12.91 14.07
C LYS A 90 -6.61 13.39 14.95
N GLN A 91 -6.66 14.70 15.25
CA GLN A 91 -7.71 15.30 16.05
C GLN A 91 -9.08 15.10 15.39
N ARG A 92 -9.20 15.38 14.09
CA ARG A 92 -10.46 15.23 13.35
C ARG A 92 -10.94 13.79 13.29
N TYR A 93 -10.05 12.83 13.15
CA TYR A 93 -10.42 11.41 13.21
C TYR A 93 -10.92 11.00 14.59
N GLY A 94 -10.33 11.54 15.66
CA GLY A 94 -10.84 11.36 17.02
C GLY A 94 -12.24 11.94 17.19
N GLU A 95 -12.47 13.18 16.75
CA GLU A 95 -13.76 13.86 16.85
C GLU A 95 -14.86 13.21 15.98
N LEU A 96 -14.55 12.86 14.74
CA LEU A 96 -15.53 12.35 13.78
C LEU A 96 -15.80 10.85 13.92
N PHE A 97 -14.76 10.07 14.24
CA PHE A 97 -14.81 8.61 14.18
C PHE A 97 -14.50 7.94 15.52
N SER A 98 -14.15 8.72 16.55
CA SER A 98 -13.64 8.20 17.83
C SER A 98 -12.38 7.34 17.65
N ALA A 99 -11.60 7.64 16.59
CA ALA A 99 -10.42 6.89 16.24
C ALA A 99 -9.34 7.00 17.32
N GLN A 100 -8.80 5.84 17.74
CA GLN A 100 -7.74 5.74 18.72
C GLN A 100 -6.38 5.52 18.04
N PHE A 101 -5.29 5.99 18.65
CA PHE A 101 -3.93 5.89 18.13
C PHE A 101 -2.95 5.32 19.17
N ASP A 102 -3.47 4.43 20.03
CA ASP A 102 -2.66 3.70 21.01
C ASP A 102 -1.93 2.52 20.38
N VAL A 103 -2.50 1.94 19.32
CA VAL A 103 -1.89 0.92 18.48
C VAL A 103 -1.57 1.52 17.12
N LEU A 104 -0.30 1.47 16.75
CA LEU A 104 0.22 1.99 15.49
C LEU A 104 0.74 0.86 14.62
N LEU A 105 0.20 0.75 13.42
CA LEU A 105 0.61 -0.18 12.39
C LEU A 105 1.63 0.52 11.50
N TYR A 106 2.82 -0.04 11.43
CA TYR A 106 3.92 0.51 10.65
C TYR A 106 4.33 -0.44 9.54
N ASP A 107 4.33 0.05 8.32
CA ASP A 107 4.77 -0.72 7.16
C ASP A 107 5.46 0.17 6.13
N LEU A 108 6.20 -0.45 5.21
CA LEU A 108 7.04 0.16 4.21
C LEU A 108 6.66 -0.31 2.80
N THR A 109 6.69 0.61 1.86
CA THR A 109 6.59 0.27 0.45
C THR A 109 7.61 1.04 -0.37
N SER A 110 7.81 0.63 -1.64
CA SER A 110 8.57 1.41 -2.61
C SER A 110 7.63 2.00 -3.67
N SER A 111 8.04 3.12 -4.26
CA SER A 111 7.42 3.68 -5.45
C SER A 111 8.52 4.03 -6.45
N TYR A 112 8.38 3.56 -7.70
CA TYR A 112 9.39 3.79 -8.73
C TYR A 112 9.13 5.08 -9.51
N VAL A 113 10.22 5.63 -10.07
CA VAL A 113 10.18 6.81 -10.92
C VAL A 113 10.39 6.43 -12.38
N GLU A 114 9.60 7.00 -13.27
CA GLU A 114 9.88 6.96 -14.71
C GLU A 114 10.82 8.13 -15.07
N GLY A 115 11.97 7.78 -15.68
CA GLY A 115 13.01 8.73 -16.01
C GLY A 115 14.29 8.58 -15.20
N ALA A 116 15.28 9.40 -15.49
CA ALA A 116 16.63 9.25 -14.93
C ALA A 116 16.78 9.73 -13.48
N ALA A 117 15.95 10.68 -13.05
CA ALA A 117 15.99 11.32 -11.71
C ALA A 117 17.42 11.62 -11.22
N GLN A 118 18.28 12.19 -12.11
CA GLN A 118 19.70 12.39 -11.83
C GLN A 118 19.96 13.40 -10.72
N ARG A 119 19.09 14.42 -10.62
CA ARG A 119 19.21 15.50 -9.63
C ARG A 119 18.50 15.20 -8.31
N ASN A 120 17.96 13.99 -8.14
CA ASN A 120 17.27 13.60 -6.92
C ASN A 120 18.10 12.56 -6.16
N PRO A 121 18.74 12.94 -5.04
CA PRO A 121 19.61 12.05 -4.28
C PRO A 121 18.85 10.92 -3.58
N MET A 122 17.54 11.11 -3.31
CA MET A 122 16.69 10.09 -2.70
C MET A 122 16.34 8.94 -3.66
N MET A 123 16.34 9.23 -4.96
CA MET A 123 15.99 8.25 -5.98
C MET A 123 17.16 7.32 -6.27
N ARG A 124 17.10 6.12 -5.70
CA ARG A 124 18.13 5.09 -5.82
C ARG A 124 17.57 3.77 -6.27
N ARG A 125 18.41 2.90 -6.84
CA ARG A 125 18.04 1.52 -7.14
C ARG A 125 18.15 0.69 -5.84
N GLY A 126 17.16 -0.14 -5.57
CA GLY A 126 17.11 -0.98 -4.40
C GLY A 126 16.16 -2.16 -4.61
N TYR A 127 15.76 -2.82 -3.54
CA TYR A 127 14.78 -3.90 -3.60
C TYR A 127 13.41 -3.35 -4.02
N SER A 128 13.03 -3.64 -5.27
CA SER A 128 11.77 -3.13 -5.83
C SER A 128 10.60 -4.04 -5.50
N ARG A 129 9.70 -3.57 -4.63
CA ARG A 129 8.42 -4.23 -4.34
C ARG A 129 7.42 -4.17 -5.50
N ASP A 130 7.72 -3.33 -6.49
CA ASP A 130 6.92 -3.14 -7.69
C ASP A 130 7.41 -3.96 -8.88
N HIS A 131 8.43 -4.83 -8.65
CA HIS A 131 9.07 -5.65 -9.70
C HIS A 131 9.67 -4.83 -10.85
N ARG A 132 10.13 -3.61 -10.57
CA ARG A 132 10.81 -2.70 -11.50
C ARG A 132 12.26 -2.44 -11.05
N PRO A 133 13.15 -3.46 -11.09
CA PRO A 133 14.56 -3.30 -10.71
C PRO A 133 15.34 -2.40 -11.68
N ASP A 134 14.80 -2.17 -12.87
CA ASP A 134 15.30 -1.26 -13.90
C ASP A 134 15.17 0.21 -13.50
N CYS A 135 14.17 0.55 -12.69
CA CYS A 135 13.86 1.92 -12.28
C CYS A 135 14.52 2.29 -10.94
N LYS A 136 14.81 3.59 -10.78
CA LYS A 136 15.07 4.14 -9.45
C LYS A 136 13.76 4.23 -8.67
N GLN A 137 13.86 4.23 -7.36
CA GLN A 137 12.70 4.26 -6.45
C GLN A 137 12.98 5.12 -5.22
N LEU A 138 11.94 5.43 -4.47
CA LEU A 138 12.01 5.84 -3.07
C LEU A 138 11.25 4.85 -2.20
N ILE A 139 11.56 4.85 -0.91
CA ILE A 139 10.81 4.07 0.08
C ILE A 139 9.87 5.02 0.82
N ILE A 140 8.64 4.59 0.98
CA ILE A 140 7.60 5.30 1.72
C ILE A 140 7.24 4.47 2.95
N ALA A 141 7.39 5.08 4.11
CA ALA A 141 6.91 4.57 5.38
C ALA A 141 5.53 5.16 5.66
N LEU A 142 4.60 4.34 6.06
CA LEU A 142 3.26 4.75 6.46
C LEU A 142 2.96 4.22 7.86
N ILE A 143 2.39 5.08 8.68
CA ILE A 143 1.88 4.73 10.00
C ILE A 143 0.39 4.97 10.00
N VAL A 144 -0.39 3.94 10.30
CA VAL A 144 -1.84 4.02 10.41
C VAL A 144 -2.29 3.42 11.76
N ASN A 145 -3.50 3.73 12.18
CA ASN A 145 -4.11 3.04 13.32
C ASN A 145 -4.77 1.72 12.89
N VAL A 146 -5.38 1.02 13.82
CA VAL A 146 -6.05 -0.28 13.56
C VAL A 146 -7.25 -0.19 12.62
N GLU A 147 -7.79 1.00 12.39
CA GLU A 147 -8.91 1.26 11.49
C GLU A 147 -8.45 1.75 10.11
N GLY A 148 -7.13 1.90 9.91
CA GLY A 148 -6.53 2.39 8.68
C GLY A 148 -6.41 3.92 8.59
N PHE A 149 -6.78 4.70 9.61
CA PHE A 149 -6.57 6.14 9.58
C PHE A 149 -5.09 6.49 9.60
N PRO A 150 -4.61 7.33 8.67
CA PRO A 150 -3.21 7.71 8.61
C PRO A 150 -2.83 8.59 9.80
N PHE A 151 -1.74 8.19 10.47
CA PHE A 151 -1.15 8.92 11.58
C PHE A 151 0.02 9.79 11.15
N SER A 152 0.90 9.24 10.32
CA SER A 152 2.07 9.93 9.77
C SER A 152 2.68 9.14 8.61
N TYR A 153 3.53 9.80 7.84
CA TYR A 153 4.35 9.17 6.82
C TYR A 153 5.76 9.74 6.82
N GLU A 154 6.68 9.00 6.17
CA GLU A 154 8.06 9.47 5.95
C GLU A 154 8.58 8.89 4.62
N THR A 155 9.55 9.57 4.02
CA THR A 155 10.19 9.13 2.79
C THR A 155 11.67 8.85 3.02
N PHE A 156 12.17 7.75 2.46
CA PHE A 156 13.55 7.33 2.57
C PHE A 156 14.18 7.09 1.20
N ASP A 157 15.50 7.12 1.17
CA ASP A 157 16.27 6.76 -0.01
C ASP A 157 15.88 5.37 -0.54
N GLY A 158 15.85 5.20 -1.85
CA GLY A 158 15.34 4.00 -2.50
C GLY A 158 16.11 2.71 -2.24
N ASP A 159 17.35 2.80 -1.74
CA ASP A 159 18.21 1.68 -1.34
C ASP A 159 18.22 1.41 0.16
N ARG A 160 17.45 2.18 0.95
CA ARG A 160 17.41 2.05 2.40
C ARG A 160 16.84 0.69 2.82
N ALA A 161 17.55 -0.02 3.70
CA ALA A 161 17.07 -1.27 4.26
C ALA A 161 15.96 -1.02 5.30
N ASP A 162 14.90 -1.82 5.27
CA ASP A 162 13.72 -1.67 6.12
C ASP A 162 14.07 -1.59 7.61
N VAL A 163 14.96 -2.47 8.05
CA VAL A 163 15.42 -2.55 9.44
C VAL A 163 16.05 -1.25 9.96
N THR A 164 16.60 -0.41 9.07
CA THR A 164 17.26 0.85 9.46
C THR A 164 16.32 2.04 9.56
N THR A 165 15.02 1.86 9.25
CA THR A 165 14.05 2.96 9.20
C THR A 165 13.39 3.25 10.54
N LEU A 166 13.23 2.24 11.40
CA LEU A 166 12.43 2.34 12.63
C LEU A 166 12.91 3.43 13.58
N GLU A 167 14.22 3.53 13.82
CA GLU A 167 14.76 4.55 14.74
C GLU A 167 14.43 5.98 14.27
N THR A 168 14.48 6.23 12.97
CA THR A 168 14.10 7.52 12.37
C THR A 168 12.61 7.80 12.60
N ILE A 169 11.77 6.80 12.41
CA ILE A 169 10.32 6.87 12.62
C ILE A 169 9.98 7.13 14.08
N LEU A 170 10.62 6.43 15.02
CA LEU A 170 10.39 6.64 16.45
C LEU A 170 10.74 8.07 16.87
N ARG A 171 11.89 8.58 16.45
CA ARG A 171 12.29 9.97 16.71
C ARG A 171 11.32 10.98 16.08
N MET A 172 10.87 10.72 14.87
CA MET A 172 9.92 11.58 14.17
C MET A 172 8.58 11.63 14.93
N VAL A 173 8.05 10.49 15.34
CA VAL A 173 6.79 10.40 16.08
C VAL A 173 6.91 11.06 17.47
N GLU A 174 8.01 10.84 18.18
CA GLU A 174 8.27 11.51 19.47
C GLU A 174 8.35 13.04 19.32
N ARG A 175 8.98 13.53 18.26
CA ARG A 175 9.07 14.97 17.97
C ARG A 175 7.70 15.57 17.63
N LYS A 176 6.87 14.85 16.86
CA LYS A 176 5.56 15.35 16.40
C LYS A 176 4.47 15.25 17.46
N TYR A 177 4.48 14.21 18.25
CA TYR A 177 3.34 13.85 19.12
C TYR A 177 3.73 13.66 20.60
N GLY A 178 4.98 13.88 20.92
CA GLY A 178 5.51 13.65 22.26
C GLY A 178 5.71 12.16 22.58
N LYS A 179 6.32 11.91 23.74
CA LYS A 179 6.47 10.55 24.27
C LYS A 179 5.10 10.05 24.73
N ALA A 180 4.71 8.89 24.27
CA ALA A 180 3.50 8.21 24.69
C ALA A 180 3.72 6.70 24.65
N ARG A 181 3.08 5.99 25.56
CA ARG A 181 3.09 4.53 25.58
C ARG A 181 2.19 4.03 24.45
N ARG A 182 2.79 3.59 23.36
CA ARG A 182 2.09 3.08 22.17
C ARG A 182 2.51 1.67 21.88
N VAL A 183 1.59 0.89 21.32
CA VAL A 183 1.88 -0.45 20.81
C VAL A 183 2.24 -0.32 19.33
N TRP A 184 3.44 -0.73 18.98
CA TRP A 184 3.92 -0.75 17.60
C TRP A 184 3.74 -2.13 17.00
N VAL A 185 3.02 -2.20 15.88
CA VAL A 185 2.81 -3.45 15.15
C VAL A 185 3.48 -3.32 13.78
N PHE A 186 4.39 -4.24 13.46
CA PHE A 186 5.08 -4.26 12.17
C PHE A 186 5.53 -5.68 11.78
N ASP A 187 5.77 -5.87 10.47
CA ASP A 187 6.19 -7.16 9.96
C ASP A 187 7.68 -7.42 10.23
N ARG A 188 8.07 -8.66 10.06
CA ARG A 188 9.43 -9.19 10.30
C ARG A 188 10.54 -8.45 9.56
N GLY A 189 10.27 -7.78 8.44
CA GLY A 189 11.27 -7.04 7.65
C GLY A 189 11.93 -5.88 8.41
N VAL A 190 11.27 -5.37 9.44
CA VAL A 190 11.75 -4.25 10.28
C VAL A 190 12.36 -4.76 11.60
N VAL A 191 12.20 -6.04 11.92
CA VAL A 191 12.60 -6.61 13.21
C VAL A 191 14.11 -6.83 13.27
N SER A 192 14.75 -6.20 14.25
CA SER A 192 16.10 -6.55 14.73
C SER A 192 16.15 -6.38 16.25
N GLU A 193 17.11 -6.99 16.91
CA GLU A 193 17.26 -6.84 18.37
C GLU A 193 17.54 -5.39 18.76
N GLU A 194 18.29 -4.65 17.95
CA GLU A 194 18.57 -3.23 18.14
C GLU A 194 17.28 -2.40 18.08
N ASN A 195 16.40 -2.70 17.12
CA ASN A 195 15.12 -2.03 16.96
C ASN A 195 14.19 -2.30 18.14
N LEU A 196 14.11 -3.54 18.61
CA LEU A 196 13.30 -3.90 19.76
C LEU A 196 13.88 -3.29 21.07
N ALA A 197 15.20 -3.27 21.22
CA ALA A 197 15.87 -2.60 22.34
C ALA A 197 15.62 -1.09 22.33
N ALA A 198 15.62 -0.46 21.14
CA ALA A 198 15.31 0.97 21.00
C ALA A 198 13.87 1.29 21.41
N LEU A 199 12.92 0.41 21.11
CA LEU A 199 11.53 0.52 21.57
C LEU A 199 11.42 0.35 23.09
N ARG A 200 12.02 -0.70 23.66
CA ARG A 200 12.02 -0.96 25.11
C ARG A 200 12.62 0.22 25.88
N LYS A 201 13.75 0.76 25.43
CA LYS A 201 14.42 1.93 26.04
C LYS A 201 13.50 3.16 26.10
N ARG A 202 12.54 3.28 25.18
CA ARG A 202 11.54 4.36 25.16
C ARG A 202 10.26 4.03 25.93
N GLY A 203 10.20 2.88 26.58
CA GLY A 203 8.98 2.38 27.23
C GLY A 203 7.89 1.99 26.23
N GLY A 204 8.25 1.82 24.96
CA GLY A 204 7.34 1.40 23.89
C GLY A 204 6.98 -0.08 23.98
N GLN A 205 5.78 -0.40 23.60
CA GLN A 205 5.29 -1.77 23.47
C GLN A 205 5.32 -2.18 22.00
N TYR A 206 5.44 -3.47 21.74
CA TYR A 206 5.44 -3.97 20.36
C TYR A 206 4.77 -5.33 20.23
N LEU A 207 4.28 -5.59 19.03
CA LEU A 207 3.80 -6.87 18.56
C LEU A 207 4.29 -7.06 17.13
N VAL A 208 5.17 -8.03 16.91
CA VAL A 208 5.93 -8.13 15.66
C VAL A 208 5.98 -9.55 15.13
N GLY A 209 6.04 -9.69 13.80
CA GLY A 209 6.36 -10.96 13.17
C GLY A 209 7.85 -11.31 13.40
N THR A 210 8.16 -12.60 13.51
CA THR A 210 9.54 -13.05 13.68
C THR A 210 10.04 -13.80 12.43
N PRO A 211 11.36 -13.86 12.21
CA PRO A 211 11.94 -14.71 11.18
C PRO A 211 11.53 -16.18 11.37
N ARG A 212 11.26 -16.84 10.24
CA ARG A 212 10.80 -18.23 10.26
C ARG A 212 11.81 -19.22 10.85
N SER A 213 13.10 -18.88 10.83
CA SER A 213 14.17 -19.65 11.47
C SER A 213 13.95 -19.84 12.96
N LYS A 214 13.35 -18.88 13.65
CA LYS A 214 13.04 -18.96 15.07
C LYS A 214 11.99 -20.01 15.44
N LEU A 215 11.19 -20.48 14.50
CA LEU A 215 10.24 -21.58 14.76
C LEU A 215 10.91 -22.86 15.25
N LYS A 216 12.20 -23.06 14.93
CA LYS A 216 12.94 -24.23 15.39
C LYS A 216 13.14 -24.25 16.91
N GLU A 217 13.19 -23.09 17.54
CA GLU A 217 13.31 -22.97 18.99
C GLU A 217 12.03 -23.42 19.72
N PHE A 218 10.92 -23.53 18.99
CA PHE A 218 9.58 -23.87 19.49
C PHE A 218 9.05 -25.20 18.90
N GLU A 219 9.95 -26.11 18.52
CA GLU A 219 9.59 -27.39 17.91
C GLU A 219 8.70 -28.25 18.83
N ARG A 220 9.02 -28.24 20.11
CA ARG A 220 8.24 -28.95 21.13
C ARG A 220 6.83 -28.37 21.27
N GLU A 221 6.74 -27.06 21.38
CA GLU A 221 5.48 -26.35 21.55
C GLU A 221 4.56 -26.45 20.32
N LEU A 222 5.15 -26.62 19.13
CA LEU A 222 4.39 -26.86 17.89
C LEU A 222 3.67 -28.22 17.91
N THR A 223 4.22 -29.22 18.60
CA THR A 223 3.65 -30.59 18.70
C THR A 223 2.69 -30.76 19.88
N GLU A 224 2.88 -29.98 20.93
CA GLU A 224 2.07 -30.09 22.15
C GLU A 224 0.65 -29.54 21.95
N SER A 225 -0.27 -29.99 22.78
CA SER A 225 -1.63 -29.45 22.91
C SER A 225 -1.63 -28.00 23.45
N GLY A 226 -2.81 -27.38 23.57
CA GLY A 226 -2.96 -26.02 24.11
C GLY A 226 -3.16 -24.96 23.03
N TRP A 227 -3.47 -25.37 21.81
CA TRP A 227 -3.91 -24.49 20.75
C TRP A 227 -5.32 -23.97 21.00
N GLN A 228 -5.52 -22.69 20.84
CA GLN A 228 -6.82 -22.01 20.89
C GLN A 228 -7.22 -21.60 19.48
N GLN A 229 -8.40 -22.05 19.03
CA GLN A 229 -8.97 -21.60 17.77
C GLN A 229 -9.56 -20.21 17.95
N VAL A 230 -9.03 -19.24 17.20
CA VAL A 230 -9.47 -17.83 17.22
C VAL A 230 -10.36 -17.48 16.03
N ARG A 231 -10.23 -18.25 14.94
CA ARG A 231 -11.11 -18.24 13.77
C ARG A 231 -11.20 -19.66 13.19
N PRO A 232 -12.17 -19.95 12.31
CA PRO A 232 -12.36 -21.30 11.75
C PRO A 232 -11.09 -21.93 11.16
N GLU A 233 -10.17 -21.10 10.66
CA GLU A 233 -8.93 -21.56 9.98
C GLU A 233 -7.66 -21.11 10.70
N VAL A 234 -7.75 -20.60 11.93
CA VAL A 234 -6.63 -20.01 12.65
C VAL A 234 -6.57 -20.50 14.08
N ASP A 235 -5.49 -21.18 14.40
CA ASP A 235 -5.14 -21.57 15.76
C ASP A 235 -3.97 -20.76 16.27
N VAL A 236 -4.00 -20.38 17.54
CA VAL A 236 -2.92 -19.66 18.23
C VAL A 236 -2.58 -20.32 19.55
N LYS A 237 -1.34 -20.12 19.99
CA LYS A 237 -0.86 -20.63 21.29
C LYS A 237 0.13 -19.64 21.88
N LEU A 238 -0.09 -19.25 23.15
CA LEU A 238 0.90 -18.45 23.89
C LEU A 238 2.04 -19.33 24.38
N VAL A 239 3.25 -18.84 24.24
CA VAL A 239 4.45 -19.46 24.76
C VAL A 239 5.27 -18.39 25.50
N SER A 240 5.49 -18.60 26.79
CA SER A 240 6.35 -17.75 27.58
C SER A 240 7.79 -18.27 27.54
N THR A 241 8.75 -17.39 27.37
CA THR A 241 10.16 -17.76 27.45
C THR A 241 10.61 -17.80 28.91
N PRO A 242 11.57 -18.68 29.26
CA PRO A 242 12.26 -18.60 30.54
C PRO A 242 12.99 -17.26 30.66
N GLY A 243 12.57 -16.41 31.62
CA GLY A 243 13.09 -15.05 31.77
C GLY A 243 12.04 -13.94 31.67
N GLY A 244 10.84 -14.20 31.17
CA GLY A 244 9.58 -13.50 31.46
C GLY A 244 9.34 -12.13 30.85
N GLU A 245 10.27 -11.48 30.17
CA GLU A 245 10.04 -10.13 29.65
C GLU A 245 9.25 -10.09 28.32
N GLU A 246 9.18 -11.19 27.61
CA GLU A 246 8.53 -11.29 26.31
C GLU A 246 7.69 -12.56 26.21
N THR A 247 6.61 -12.44 25.46
CA THR A 247 5.70 -13.53 25.12
C THR A 247 5.76 -13.80 23.62
N TYR A 248 5.77 -15.09 23.27
CA TYR A 248 5.65 -15.51 21.89
C TYR A 248 4.26 -16.07 21.62
N ILE A 249 3.76 -15.83 20.42
CA ILE A 249 2.48 -16.36 19.96
C ILE A 249 2.76 -17.23 18.74
N LEU A 250 2.63 -18.55 18.91
CA LEU A 250 2.58 -19.47 17.81
C LEU A 250 1.23 -19.34 17.12
N CYS A 251 1.25 -19.16 15.82
CA CYS A 251 0.06 -19.07 14.99
C CYS A 251 0.13 -20.12 13.89
N ARG A 252 -1.01 -20.75 13.58
CA ARG A 252 -1.14 -21.72 12.51
C ARG A 252 -2.39 -21.41 11.69
N THR A 253 -2.26 -21.37 10.35
CA THR A 253 -3.39 -21.12 9.47
C THR A 253 -3.50 -22.20 8.39
N THR A 254 -4.71 -22.73 8.21
CA THR A 254 -4.99 -23.80 7.25
C THR A 254 -4.72 -23.38 5.82
N ALA A 255 -5.19 -22.20 5.43
CA ALA A 255 -4.99 -21.67 4.08
C ALA A 255 -3.49 -21.51 3.72
N ARG A 256 -2.67 -21.07 4.68
CA ARG A 256 -1.22 -20.96 4.50
C ARG A 256 -0.57 -22.33 4.43
N GLN A 257 -1.02 -23.29 5.25
CA GLN A 257 -0.53 -24.66 5.25
C GLN A 257 -0.77 -25.33 3.89
N GLU A 258 -1.97 -25.23 3.35
CA GLU A 258 -2.31 -25.77 2.02
C GLU A 258 -1.45 -25.16 0.92
N LYS A 259 -1.30 -23.84 0.94
CA LYS A 259 -0.45 -23.11 -0.02
C LYS A 259 1.00 -23.57 0.06
N GLU A 260 1.58 -23.68 1.26
CA GLU A 260 2.97 -24.09 1.46
C GLU A 260 3.17 -25.55 1.05
N LYS A 261 2.22 -26.43 1.38
CA LYS A 261 2.19 -27.82 0.93
C LYS A 261 2.16 -27.94 -0.60
N ALA A 262 1.31 -27.17 -1.25
CA ALA A 262 1.22 -27.14 -2.71
C ALA A 262 2.51 -26.63 -3.36
N ILE A 263 3.13 -25.58 -2.78
CA ILE A 263 4.42 -25.06 -3.24
C ILE A 263 5.51 -26.14 -3.09
N ARG A 264 5.64 -26.76 -1.93
CA ARG A 264 6.60 -27.84 -1.67
C ARG A 264 6.43 -28.98 -2.68
N SER A 265 5.22 -29.52 -2.84
CA SER A 265 4.93 -30.59 -3.77
C SER A 265 5.36 -30.24 -5.21
N ARG A 266 5.03 -29.05 -5.67
CA ARG A 266 5.41 -28.58 -7.02
C ARG A 266 6.93 -28.50 -7.20
N PHE A 267 7.65 -27.99 -6.22
CA PHE A 267 9.12 -27.88 -6.30
C PHE A 267 9.80 -29.23 -6.13
N SER A 268 9.27 -30.14 -5.30
CA SER A 268 9.78 -31.54 -5.18
C SER A 268 9.68 -32.24 -6.53
N VAL A 269 8.53 -32.24 -7.19
CA VAL A 269 8.38 -32.86 -8.51
C VAL A 269 9.35 -32.26 -9.55
N ARG A 270 9.57 -30.97 -9.54
CA ARG A 270 10.54 -30.33 -10.46
C ARG A 270 11.97 -30.76 -10.17
N MET A 271 12.37 -30.81 -8.90
CA MET A 271 13.69 -31.23 -8.47
C MET A 271 13.94 -32.68 -8.83
N GLU A 272 13.01 -33.58 -8.49
CA GLU A 272 13.10 -35.02 -8.81
C GLU A 272 13.17 -35.28 -10.33
N THR A 273 12.37 -34.53 -11.10
CA THR A 273 12.43 -34.56 -12.57
C THR A 273 13.82 -34.16 -13.09
N ALA A 274 14.42 -33.11 -12.50
CA ALA A 274 15.74 -32.64 -12.90
C ALA A 274 16.86 -33.63 -12.51
N LEU A 275 16.77 -34.18 -11.29
CA LEU A 275 17.69 -35.23 -10.83
C LEU A 275 17.57 -36.50 -11.67
N GLY A 276 16.34 -36.93 -11.99
CA GLY A 276 16.08 -38.07 -12.85
C GLY A 276 16.62 -37.90 -14.28
N LYS A 277 16.56 -36.69 -14.85
CA LYS A 277 17.22 -36.40 -16.14
C LYS A 277 18.74 -36.48 -16.05
N LEU A 278 19.33 -36.01 -14.95
CA LEU A 278 20.77 -36.10 -14.71
C LEU A 278 21.20 -37.53 -14.51
N HIS A 279 20.48 -38.31 -13.68
CA HIS A 279 20.70 -39.75 -13.44
C HIS A 279 20.72 -40.55 -14.76
N LYS A 280 19.72 -40.39 -15.63
CA LYS A 280 19.66 -41.05 -16.94
C LYS A 280 20.88 -40.73 -17.81
N ARG A 281 21.44 -39.54 -17.74
CA ARG A 281 22.65 -39.15 -18.50
C ARG A 281 23.92 -39.80 -17.92
N VAL A 282 23.99 -39.88 -16.60
CA VAL A 282 25.09 -40.57 -15.89
C VAL A 282 25.05 -42.09 -16.17
N ALA A 283 23.90 -42.70 -15.97
CA ALA A 283 23.70 -44.14 -16.20
C ALA A 283 23.95 -44.53 -17.67
N ALA A 284 23.60 -43.69 -18.63
CA ALA A 284 23.88 -43.91 -20.05
C ALA A 284 25.36 -43.68 -20.42
N GLY A 285 26.24 -43.38 -19.46
CA GLY A 285 27.66 -43.10 -19.69
C GLY A 285 27.94 -41.80 -20.46
N ARG A 286 26.95 -40.92 -20.64
CA ARG A 286 27.10 -39.65 -21.35
C ARG A 286 27.81 -38.58 -20.51
N LEU A 287 27.87 -38.78 -19.20
CA LEU A 287 28.54 -37.92 -18.25
C LEU A 287 29.34 -38.77 -17.26
N LYS A 288 30.67 -38.78 -17.42
CA LYS A 288 31.59 -39.63 -16.67
C LYS A 288 32.50 -38.85 -15.69
N ASP A 289 32.41 -37.56 -15.66
CA ASP A 289 33.22 -36.69 -14.82
C ASP A 289 32.45 -36.35 -13.52
N ARG A 290 32.94 -36.84 -12.40
CA ARG A 290 32.36 -36.66 -11.07
C ARG A 290 32.14 -35.17 -10.75
N ASN A 291 33.15 -34.34 -10.97
CA ASN A 291 33.10 -32.92 -10.68
C ASN A 291 32.03 -32.19 -11.52
N LYS A 292 31.81 -32.64 -12.78
CA LYS A 292 30.74 -32.08 -13.63
C LYS A 292 29.37 -32.53 -13.15
N ILE A 293 29.22 -33.75 -12.63
CA ILE A 293 27.97 -34.24 -12.06
C ILE A 293 27.63 -33.44 -10.80
N GLU A 294 28.58 -33.31 -9.86
CA GLU A 294 28.37 -32.55 -8.61
C GLU A 294 28.04 -31.08 -8.86
N ARG A 295 28.67 -30.44 -9.84
CA ARG A 295 28.28 -29.07 -10.24
C ARG A 295 26.85 -28.98 -10.78
N GLN A 296 26.41 -29.99 -11.54
CA GLN A 296 25.02 -30.02 -12.04
C GLN A 296 24.03 -30.29 -10.89
N VAL A 297 24.36 -31.14 -9.93
CA VAL A 297 23.58 -31.32 -8.69
C VAL A 297 23.45 -29.98 -7.94
N GLY A 298 24.56 -29.30 -7.66
CA GLY A 298 24.53 -27.99 -7.02
C GLY A 298 23.70 -26.95 -7.80
N SER A 299 23.77 -26.97 -9.13
CA SER A 299 22.92 -26.11 -9.97
C SER A 299 21.43 -26.45 -9.88
N ILE A 300 21.07 -27.72 -9.76
CA ILE A 300 19.68 -28.16 -9.55
C ILE A 300 19.20 -27.72 -8.18
N GLN A 301 19.99 -27.94 -7.13
CA GLN A 301 19.67 -27.50 -5.76
C GLN A 301 19.50 -25.99 -5.68
N ALA A 302 20.38 -25.21 -6.30
CA ALA A 302 20.30 -23.75 -6.36
C ALA A 302 19.03 -23.23 -7.08
N ARG A 303 18.48 -23.99 -8.04
CA ARG A 303 17.20 -23.65 -8.70
C ARG A 303 15.97 -24.00 -7.88
N HIS A 304 16.11 -24.87 -6.90
CA HIS A 304 15.01 -25.36 -6.07
C HIS A 304 15.28 -25.20 -4.57
N PRO A 305 15.69 -24.01 -4.09
CA PRO A 305 16.11 -23.79 -2.71
C PRO A 305 15.02 -24.10 -1.68
N GLN A 306 13.75 -24.10 -2.10
CA GLN A 306 12.60 -24.36 -1.22
C GLN A 306 12.53 -25.83 -0.74
N VAL A 307 13.16 -26.75 -1.47
CA VAL A 307 13.10 -28.19 -1.20
C VAL A 307 14.47 -28.86 -1.25
N ALA A 308 15.52 -28.12 -1.62
CA ALA A 308 16.87 -28.69 -1.75
C ALA A 308 17.34 -29.38 -0.47
N ASP A 309 17.05 -28.81 0.68
CA ASP A 309 17.40 -29.33 2.00
C ASP A 309 16.72 -30.68 2.33
N LEU A 310 15.63 -31.01 1.63
CA LEU A 310 14.92 -32.27 1.86
C LEU A 310 15.63 -33.47 1.24
N TYR A 311 16.53 -33.23 0.29
CA TYR A 311 17.17 -34.29 -0.49
C TYR A 311 18.64 -34.37 -0.13
N GLN A 312 19.06 -35.60 0.23
CA GLN A 312 20.44 -35.99 0.22
C GLN A 312 20.76 -36.55 -1.16
N VAL A 313 21.74 -35.98 -1.86
CA VAL A 313 22.11 -36.39 -3.22
C VAL A 313 23.59 -36.82 -3.21
N GLU A 314 23.86 -38.03 -3.64
CA GLU A 314 25.20 -38.62 -3.61
C GLU A 314 25.62 -39.12 -5.00
N VAL A 315 26.91 -38.95 -5.32
CA VAL A 315 27.54 -39.54 -6.49
C VAL A 315 28.42 -40.67 -6.02
N LYS A 316 27.97 -41.89 -6.27
CA LYS A 316 28.70 -43.12 -5.88
C LYS A 316 29.57 -43.62 -7.03
N GLN A 317 30.67 -44.26 -6.68
CA GLN A 317 31.54 -44.99 -7.61
C GLN A 317 31.25 -46.47 -7.48
N ASN A 318 30.73 -47.08 -8.52
CA ASN A 318 30.48 -48.52 -8.61
C ASN A 318 31.45 -49.15 -9.63
N PRO A 319 31.58 -50.49 -9.63
CA PRO A 319 32.44 -51.19 -10.62
C PRO A 319 32.08 -50.90 -12.07
N GLU A 320 30.81 -50.55 -12.34
CA GLU A 320 30.27 -50.25 -13.67
C GLU A 320 30.39 -48.78 -14.04
N GLY A 321 30.79 -47.88 -13.10
CA GLY A 321 30.95 -46.45 -13.32
C GLY A 321 30.40 -45.57 -12.19
N LEU A 322 30.09 -44.32 -12.54
CA LEU A 322 29.48 -43.38 -11.61
C LEU A 322 27.97 -43.54 -11.61
N GLU A 323 27.38 -43.50 -10.43
CA GLU A 323 25.95 -43.52 -10.22
C GLU A 323 25.49 -42.32 -9.39
N LEU A 324 24.33 -41.75 -9.75
CA LEU A 324 23.71 -40.65 -9.02
C LEU A 324 22.51 -41.19 -8.24
N GLU A 325 22.57 -41.12 -6.94
CA GLU A 325 21.47 -41.47 -6.06
C GLU A 325 20.95 -40.27 -5.30
N TRP A 326 19.70 -40.29 -4.92
CA TRP A 326 19.11 -39.30 -3.99
C TRP A 326 18.01 -39.91 -3.16
N GLU A 327 17.89 -39.45 -1.97
CA GLU A 327 16.84 -39.85 -1.03
C GLU A 327 16.25 -38.64 -0.31
N ILE A 328 15.02 -38.78 0.17
CA ILE A 328 14.37 -37.78 1.02
C ILE A 328 14.77 -38.02 2.47
N VAL A 329 15.38 -37.03 3.10
CA VAL A 329 15.71 -37.07 4.53
C VAL A 329 14.41 -36.92 5.33
N GLN A 330 13.94 -38.02 5.93
CA GLN A 330 12.62 -38.09 6.55
C GLN A 330 12.45 -37.08 7.70
N ASP A 331 13.46 -36.88 8.55
CA ASP A 331 13.41 -35.92 9.66
C ASP A 331 13.23 -34.48 9.16
N ARG A 332 13.94 -34.11 8.10
CA ARG A 332 13.80 -32.79 7.49
C ARG A 332 12.43 -32.59 6.86
N LYS A 333 11.89 -33.62 6.24
CA LYS A 333 10.53 -33.61 5.68
C LYS A 333 9.47 -33.47 6.77
N ALA A 334 9.60 -34.25 7.85
CA ALA A 334 8.69 -34.19 9.00
C ALA A 334 8.71 -32.78 9.64
N TRP A 335 9.89 -32.23 9.87
CA TRP A 335 10.05 -30.87 10.36
C TRP A 335 9.42 -29.83 9.44
N GLN A 336 9.64 -29.96 8.12
CA GLN A 336 9.04 -29.01 7.17
C GLN A 336 7.52 -29.10 7.17
N GLN A 337 6.94 -30.29 7.25
CA GLN A 337 5.50 -30.52 7.33
C GLN A 337 4.90 -29.94 8.63
N MET A 338 5.57 -30.12 9.74
CA MET A 338 5.16 -29.62 11.04
C MET A 338 5.05 -28.08 11.07
N ARG A 339 6.01 -27.39 10.46
CA ARG A 339 6.03 -25.93 10.44
C ARG A 339 5.20 -25.30 9.31
N GLU A 340 4.63 -26.10 8.39
CA GLU A 340 3.77 -25.59 7.32
C GLU A 340 2.54 -24.88 7.89
N GLY A 341 2.25 -23.70 7.40
CA GLY A 341 1.17 -22.85 7.89
C GLY A 341 1.47 -22.11 9.18
N SER A 342 2.59 -22.42 9.85
CA SER A 342 2.95 -21.81 11.13
C SER A 342 3.81 -20.56 10.96
N TYR A 343 3.59 -19.59 11.86
CA TYR A 343 4.41 -18.42 12.03
C TYR A 343 4.43 -18.00 13.50
N LEU A 344 5.39 -17.17 13.85
CA LEU A 344 5.65 -16.77 15.21
C LEU A 344 5.57 -15.26 15.34
N LEU A 345 4.83 -14.80 16.34
CA LEU A 345 4.81 -13.40 16.75
C LEU A 345 5.57 -13.25 18.06
N ARG A 346 6.08 -12.06 18.31
CA ARG A 346 6.83 -11.69 19.52
C ARG A 346 6.28 -10.38 20.07
N THR A 347 6.10 -10.31 21.38
CA THR A 347 5.56 -9.12 22.04
C THR A 347 6.12 -8.95 23.45
N ASN A 348 6.18 -7.70 23.91
CA ASN A 348 6.42 -7.33 25.30
C ASN A 348 5.13 -6.84 26.00
N LEU A 349 3.96 -7.05 25.40
CA LEU A 349 2.68 -6.82 26.02
C LEU A 349 2.42 -7.90 27.08
N ALA A 350 2.18 -7.51 28.30
CA ALA A 350 1.86 -8.43 29.40
C ALA A 350 0.35 -8.50 29.65
N GLY A 351 -0.13 -9.69 30.06
CA GLY A 351 -1.51 -9.87 30.52
C GLY A 351 -2.56 -9.94 29.41
N GLU A 352 -2.17 -9.98 28.14
CA GLU A 352 -3.11 -10.15 27.02
C GLU A 352 -3.26 -11.62 26.62
N ASN A 353 -4.45 -12.00 26.19
CA ASN A 353 -4.70 -13.35 25.66
C ASN A 353 -4.23 -13.49 24.20
N ALA A 354 -4.10 -14.73 23.74
CA ALA A 354 -3.61 -15.04 22.41
C ALA A 354 -4.50 -14.49 21.29
N GLN A 355 -5.81 -14.48 21.49
CA GLN A 355 -6.79 -14.00 20.52
C GLN A 355 -6.65 -12.49 20.32
N ASP A 356 -6.54 -11.70 21.39
CA ASP A 356 -6.41 -10.24 21.31
C ASP A 356 -5.10 -9.84 20.67
N LEU A 357 -4.00 -10.51 21.02
CA LEU A 357 -2.70 -10.28 20.39
C LEU A 357 -2.74 -10.61 18.89
N TRP A 358 -3.33 -11.75 18.54
CA TRP A 358 -3.47 -12.12 17.13
C TRP A 358 -4.38 -11.14 16.38
N ASN A 359 -5.50 -10.71 16.98
CA ASN A 359 -6.39 -9.71 16.39
C ASN A 359 -5.67 -8.37 16.16
N LYS A 360 -4.84 -7.93 17.10
CA LYS A 360 -4.02 -6.71 16.90
C LYS A 360 -3.02 -6.87 15.75
N TYR A 361 -2.37 -8.03 15.65
CA TYR A 361 -1.39 -8.27 14.59
C TYR A 361 -2.02 -8.32 13.20
N ILE A 362 -3.18 -8.99 13.07
CA ILE A 362 -3.83 -9.12 11.76
C ILE A 362 -4.30 -7.77 11.21
N GLN A 363 -4.48 -6.76 12.06
CA GLN A 363 -4.78 -5.40 11.61
C GLN A 363 -3.66 -4.79 10.75
N LEU A 364 -2.45 -5.38 10.73
CA LEU A 364 -1.40 -4.96 9.81
C LEU A 364 -1.86 -5.02 8.33
N THR A 365 -2.88 -5.84 8.04
CA THR A 365 -3.57 -5.84 6.74
C THR A 365 -4.19 -4.49 6.38
N GLU A 366 -4.51 -3.62 7.36
CA GLU A 366 -4.99 -2.26 7.07
C GLU A 366 -3.86 -1.38 6.50
N ALA A 367 -2.62 -1.54 6.97
CA ALA A 367 -1.47 -0.86 6.36
C ALA A 367 -1.20 -1.38 4.93
N GLU A 368 -1.33 -2.69 4.70
CA GLU A 368 -1.25 -3.27 3.36
C GLU A 368 -2.37 -2.76 2.44
N ALA A 369 -3.60 -2.64 2.97
CA ALA A 369 -4.74 -2.08 2.24
C ALA A 369 -4.53 -0.61 1.91
N ALA A 370 -3.91 0.17 2.81
CA ALA A 370 -3.53 1.55 2.58
C ALA A 370 -2.56 1.67 1.40
N PHE A 371 -1.51 0.85 1.38
CA PHE A 371 -0.57 0.84 0.26
C PHE A 371 -1.21 0.36 -1.05
N ARG A 372 -2.14 -0.58 -0.98
CA ARG A 372 -2.91 -1.00 -2.15
C ARG A 372 -3.71 0.17 -2.72
N ALA A 373 -4.44 0.91 -1.89
CA ALA A 373 -5.19 2.10 -2.30
C ALA A 373 -4.26 3.18 -2.89
N LEU A 374 -3.13 3.46 -2.23
CA LEU A 374 -2.13 4.40 -2.74
C LEU A 374 -1.59 4.01 -4.12
N LYS A 375 -1.33 2.73 -4.35
CA LYS A 375 -0.71 2.23 -5.59
C LYS A 375 -1.69 2.01 -6.74
N SER A 376 -2.93 1.62 -6.47
CA SER A 376 -3.94 1.35 -7.49
C SER A 376 -4.84 2.55 -7.74
N GLU A 377 -5.55 3.00 -6.71
CA GLU A 377 -6.63 3.99 -6.84
C GLU A 377 -6.09 5.42 -6.87
N LEU A 378 -5.05 5.68 -6.09
CA LEU A 378 -4.45 7.02 -5.94
C LEU A 378 -3.20 7.19 -6.80
N ALA A 379 -2.84 6.18 -7.59
CA ALA A 379 -1.79 6.22 -8.61
C ALA A 379 -0.47 6.87 -8.14
N ILE A 380 -0.01 6.57 -6.91
CA ILE A 380 1.27 7.08 -6.39
C ILE A 380 2.47 6.64 -7.26
N ARG A 381 2.25 5.69 -8.16
CA ARG A 381 3.25 5.17 -9.10
C ARG A 381 2.68 5.02 -10.50
N PRO A 382 3.48 5.22 -11.56
CA PRO A 382 4.88 5.70 -11.52
C PRO A 382 4.96 7.17 -11.11
N ILE A 383 6.10 7.57 -10.52
CA ILE A 383 6.41 8.98 -10.27
C ILE A 383 7.11 9.53 -11.51
N PHE A 384 6.58 10.61 -12.08
CA PHE A 384 7.19 11.27 -13.24
C PHE A 384 8.07 12.47 -12.86
N HIS A 385 7.96 12.95 -11.63
CA HIS A 385 8.74 14.06 -11.12
C HIS A 385 10.20 13.68 -10.89
N GLN A 386 11.12 14.55 -11.32
CA GLN A 386 12.56 14.30 -11.30
C GLN A 386 13.30 15.03 -10.16
N LEU A 387 12.67 16.06 -9.57
CA LEU A 387 13.27 16.87 -8.51
C LEU A 387 12.77 16.38 -7.13
N GLU A 388 13.64 16.43 -6.13
CA GLU A 388 13.35 15.91 -4.78
C GLU A 388 12.09 16.54 -4.16
N HIS A 389 12.00 17.87 -4.19
CA HIS A 389 10.85 18.59 -3.61
C HIS A 389 9.53 18.23 -4.30
N ARG A 390 9.53 18.06 -5.64
CA ARG A 390 8.34 17.65 -6.38
C ARG A 390 7.93 16.21 -6.07
N VAL A 391 8.90 15.33 -5.87
CA VAL A 391 8.64 13.96 -5.43
C VAL A 391 8.02 13.94 -4.03
N LYS A 392 8.56 14.74 -3.10
CA LYS A 392 7.99 14.89 -1.75
C LYS A 392 6.58 15.46 -1.79
N ALA A 393 6.33 16.47 -2.63
CA ALA A 393 4.98 17.02 -2.83
C ALA A 393 4.01 15.97 -3.41
N HIS A 394 4.44 15.17 -4.38
CA HIS A 394 3.65 14.07 -4.92
C HIS A 394 3.26 13.04 -3.84
N VAL A 395 4.19 12.67 -2.98
CA VAL A 395 3.91 11.75 -1.86
C VAL A 395 2.94 12.37 -0.85
N LEU A 396 3.12 13.66 -0.51
CA LEU A 396 2.19 14.40 0.36
C LEU A 396 0.77 14.39 -0.21
N VAL A 397 0.63 14.68 -1.49
CA VAL A 397 -0.64 14.69 -2.18
C VAL A 397 -1.30 13.31 -2.14
N ALA A 398 -0.53 12.25 -2.40
CA ALA A 398 -1.03 10.88 -2.29
C ALA A 398 -1.44 10.52 -0.85
N PHE A 399 -0.68 10.97 0.16
CA PHE A 399 -1.04 10.80 1.58
C PHE A 399 -2.36 11.50 1.92
N LEU A 400 -2.57 12.72 1.45
CA LEU A 400 -3.84 13.43 1.62
C LEU A 400 -5.00 12.75 0.88
N GLY A 401 -4.74 12.25 -0.33
CA GLY A 401 -5.70 11.41 -1.07
C GLY A 401 -6.11 10.18 -0.28
N TYR A 402 -5.14 9.51 0.36
CA TYR A 402 -5.42 8.37 1.21
C TYR A 402 -6.22 8.76 2.47
N ALA A 403 -5.91 9.90 3.09
CA ALA A 403 -6.66 10.42 4.22
C ALA A 403 -8.16 10.61 3.89
N LEU A 404 -8.45 11.13 2.70
CA LEU A 404 -9.82 11.29 2.22
C LEU A 404 -10.47 9.94 1.83
N TRP A 405 -9.69 9.06 1.22
CA TRP A 405 -10.13 7.72 0.86
C TRP A 405 -10.60 6.90 2.06
N VAL A 406 -9.80 6.87 3.13
CA VAL A 406 -10.17 6.14 4.35
C VAL A 406 -11.35 6.82 5.06
N THR A 407 -11.43 8.15 5.04
CA THR A 407 -12.59 8.90 5.54
C THR A 407 -13.87 8.48 4.82
N LEU A 408 -13.84 8.42 3.49
CA LEU A 408 -14.98 7.95 2.70
C LEU A 408 -15.32 6.48 3.02
N LYS A 409 -14.32 5.60 3.15
CA LYS A 409 -14.51 4.20 3.57
C LYS A 409 -15.34 4.12 4.86
N HIS A 410 -14.98 4.90 5.87
CA HIS A 410 -15.66 4.91 7.16
C HIS A 410 -17.04 5.58 7.11
N LEU A 411 -17.22 6.62 6.31
CA LEU A 411 -18.52 7.23 6.09
C LEU A 411 -19.50 6.27 5.43
N LEU A 412 -19.07 5.55 4.39
CA LEU A 412 -19.85 4.51 3.74
C LEU A 412 -20.23 3.38 4.74
N GLY A 413 -19.26 2.92 5.54
CA GLY A 413 -19.49 1.89 6.55
C GLY A 413 -20.48 2.32 7.63
N ARG A 414 -20.46 3.57 8.10
CA ARG A 414 -21.43 4.11 9.06
C ARG A 414 -22.88 4.14 8.55
N LYS A 415 -23.03 4.25 7.23
CA LYS A 415 -24.34 4.22 6.57
C LYS A 415 -24.71 2.81 6.09
N ASP A 416 -23.99 1.79 6.53
CA ASP A 416 -24.12 0.37 6.12
C ASP A 416 -24.13 0.16 4.61
N LEU A 417 -23.41 1.03 3.89
CA LEU A 417 -23.24 0.95 2.44
C LEU A 417 -22.14 -0.05 2.12
N ARG A 418 -22.50 -1.18 1.52
CA ARG A 418 -21.58 -2.27 1.14
C ARG A 418 -20.87 -2.01 -0.20
N ILE A 419 -20.46 -0.76 -0.41
CA ILE A 419 -19.69 -0.36 -1.60
C ILE A 419 -18.33 0.19 -1.20
N SER A 420 -17.34 -0.02 -2.04
CA SER A 420 -16.00 0.55 -1.84
C SER A 420 -15.96 2.05 -2.15
N PRO A 421 -14.99 2.80 -1.62
CA PRO A 421 -14.76 4.19 -2.03
C PRO A 421 -14.60 4.35 -3.55
N ALA A 422 -13.90 3.40 -4.23
CA ALA A 422 -13.76 3.40 -5.68
C ALA A 422 -15.12 3.32 -6.39
N GLN A 423 -16.01 2.43 -5.94
CA GLN A 423 -17.35 2.30 -6.49
C GLN A 423 -18.18 3.57 -6.26
N ALA A 424 -18.14 4.13 -5.05
CA ALA A 424 -18.83 5.37 -4.73
C ALA A 424 -18.36 6.53 -5.62
N LEU A 425 -17.03 6.71 -5.76
CA LEU A 425 -16.45 7.71 -6.64
C LEU A 425 -16.81 7.46 -8.12
N SER A 426 -16.82 6.21 -8.57
CA SER A 426 -17.21 5.84 -9.93
C SER A 426 -18.67 6.21 -10.20
N ILE A 427 -19.60 5.94 -9.28
CA ILE A 427 -21.01 6.33 -9.40
C ILE A 427 -21.14 7.84 -9.53
N LEU A 428 -20.43 8.59 -8.68
CA LEU A 428 -20.52 10.06 -8.65
C LEU A 428 -19.72 10.77 -9.75
N SER A 429 -18.78 10.09 -10.42
CA SER A 429 -17.90 10.69 -11.44
C SER A 429 -18.65 11.21 -12.67
N GLY A 430 -19.88 10.73 -12.90
CA GLY A 430 -20.74 11.24 -13.96
C GLY A 430 -21.39 12.59 -13.69
N LEU A 431 -21.35 13.07 -12.43
CA LEU A 431 -21.84 14.40 -12.08
C LEU A 431 -20.86 15.48 -12.58
N ARG A 432 -21.34 16.32 -13.50
CA ARG A 432 -20.55 17.38 -14.12
C ARG A 432 -21.21 18.72 -13.87
N SER A 433 -20.40 19.77 -13.70
CA SER A 433 -20.87 21.13 -13.88
C SER A 433 -20.49 21.63 -15.28
N ALA A 434 -21.39 22.33 -15.91
CA ALA A 434 -21.17 22.97 -17.21
C ALA A 434 -21.51 24.45 -17.14
N ASP A 435 -20.64 25.28 -17.68
CA ASP A 435 -20.91 26.71 -17.87
C ASP A 435 -21.50 26.90 -19.28
N ILE A 436 -22.73 27.36 -19.33
CA ILE A 436 -23.41 27.71 -20.57
C ILE A 436 -23.21 29.23 -20.75
N ILE A 437 -22.50 29.60 -21.79
CA ILE A 437 -22.24 31.01 -22.11
C ILE A 437 -23.25 31.45 -23.19
N LEU A 438 -24.07 32.40 -22.86
CA LEU A 438 -25.06 32.99 -23.75
C LEU A 438 -24.64 34.41 -24.12
N PRO A 439 -24.23 34.67 -25.37
CA PRO A 439 -23.95 36.04 -25.81
C PRO A 439 -25.25 36.81 -25.91
N THR A 440 -25.23 38.05 -25.45
CA THR A 440 -26.36 38.99 -25.54
C THR A 440 -26.15 39.95 -26.72
N THR A 441 -27.23 40.55 -27.21
CA THR A 441 -27.19 41.48 -28.34
C THR A 441 -26.45 42.80 -28.04
N ASP A 442 -26.25 43.09 -26.75
CA ASP A 442 -25.51 44.24 -26.26
C ASP A 442 -24.04 43.97 -25.97
N GLY A 443 -23.54 42.83 -26.44
CA GLY A 443 -22.13 42.43 -26.30
C GLY A 443 -21.73 41.85 -24.95
N ARG A 444 -22.68 41.70 -24.04
CA ARG A 444 -22.43 41.03 -22.74
C ARG A 444 -22.58 39.52 -22.86
N GLU A 445 -21.98 38.80 -21.96
CA GLU A 445 -22.13 37.33 -21.82
C GLU A 445 -22.90 37.01 -20.54
N ILE A 446 -23.92 36.16 -20.67
CA ILE A 446 -24.61 35.58 -19.52
C ILE A 446 -24.00 34.16 -19.31
N ARG A 447 -23.37 33.93 -18.18
CA ARG A 447 -22.84 32.64 -17.80
C ARG A 447 -23.82 31.90 -16.87
N LEU A 448 -24.36 30.81 -17.32
CA LEU A 448 -25.25 29.94 -16.53
C LEU A 448 -24.53 28.67 -16.16
N ARG A 449 -24.18 28.51 -14.88
CA ARG A 449 -23.60 27.27 -14.40
C ARG A 449 -24.68 26.29 -14.02
N ARG A 450 -24.65 25.10 -14.65
CA ARG A 450 -25.60 24.00 -14.44
C ARG A 450 -24.88 22.75 -14.02
N ILE A 451 -25.55 21.91 -13.22
CA ILE A 451 -25.11 20.57 -12.88
C ILE A 451 -25.92 19.59 -13.70
N THR A 452 -25.27 18.54 -14.21
CA THR A 452 -25.95 17.45 -14.91
C THR A 452 -27.01 16.83 -14.00
N THR A 453 -28.17 16.47 -14.55
CA THR A 453 -29.21 15.79 -13.78
C THR A 453 -28.69 14.46 -13.27
N PRO A 454 -28.70 14.22 -11.94
CA PRO A 454 -28.24 12.96 -11.37
C PRO A 454 -29.10 11.78 -11.82
N THR A 455 -28.49 10.65 -12.09
CA THR A 455 -29.18 9.36 -12.25
C THR A 455 -29.82 8.92 -10.92
N GLU A 456 -30.75 8.00 -10.95
CA GLU A 456 -31.37 7.46 -9.72
C GLU A 456 -30.34 6.85 -8.76
N GLN A 457 -29.35 6.15 -9.30
CA GLN A 457 -28.25 5.59 -8.49
C GLN A 457 -27.42 6.69 -7.80
N GLN A 458 -27.14 7.78 -8.49
CA GLN A 458 -26.43 8.94 -7.93
C GLN A 458 -27.27 9.66 -6.87
N LYS A 459 -28.58 9.86 -7.15
CA LYS A 459 -29.50 10.48 -6.17
C LYS A 459 -29.55 9.66 -4.89
N ASN A 460 -29.74 8.33 -5.00
CA ASN A 460 -29.79 7.43 -3.85
C ASN A 460 -28.51 7.49 -3.03
N LEU A 461 -27.32 7.46 -3.68
CA LEU A 461 -26.05 7.54 -2.97
C LEU A 461 -25.85 8.88 -2.29
N LEU A 462 -26.19 10.00 -2.94
CA LEU A 462 -26.13 11.33 -2.36
C LEU A 462 -27.04 11.46 -1.15
N GLN A 463 -28.28 10.96 -1.26
CA GLN A 463 -29.26 10.96 -0.15
C GLN A 463 -28.76 10.16 1.05
N GLN A 464 -28.23 8.94 0.80
CA GLN A 464 -27.68 8.09 1.85
C GLN A 464 -26.48 8.73 2.55
N LEU A 465 -25.66 9.47 1.80
CA LEU A 465 -24.53 10.23 2.34
C LEU A 465 -24.93 11.60 2.91
N GLU A 466 -26.23 11.96 2.88
CA GLU A 466 -26.76 13.25 3.31
C GLU A 466 -26.12 14.44 2.56
N LEU A 467 -25.79 14.22 1.28
CA LEU A 467 -25.21 15.23 0.40
C LEU A 467 -26.30 15.81 -0.51
N HIS A 468 -26.32 17.13 -0.60
CA HIS A 468 -27.23 17.86 -1.47
C HIS A 468 -26.44 18.57 -2.57
N LEU A 469 -26.88 18.40 -3.82
CA LEU A 469 -26.35 19.19 -4.92
C LEU A 469 -27.02 20.57 -4.90
N PRO A 470 -26.28 21.67 -5.11
CA PRO A 470 -26.89 22.97 -5.21
C PRO A 470 -27.79 23.05 -6.46
N GLU A 471 -29.03 23.51 -6.30
CA GLU A 471 -29.97 23.64 -7.42
C GLU A 471 -29.50 24.69 -8.44
N ARG A 472 -28.85 25.75 -7.96
CA ARG A 472 -28.23 26.77 -8.79
C ARG A 472 -26.85 27.10 -8.21
N LEU A 473 -25.85 27.11 -9.08
CA LEU A 473 -24.55 27.70 -8.75
C LEU A 473 -24.66 29.21 -8.91
N ASN A 474 -24.00 29.99 -8.04
CA ASN A 474 -24.04 31.44 -8.09
C ASN A 474 -23.67 31.94 -9.50
N LEU A 475 -24.41 32.93 -9.99
CA LEU A 475 -24.07 33.63 -11.20
C LEU A 475 -22.93 34.59 -10.86
N ASP A 476 -21.77 34.41 -11.45
CA ASP A 476 -20.72 35.40 -11.45
C ASP A 476 -20.96 36.30 -12.69
N TYR A 477 -21.38 37.55 -12.46
CA TYR A 477 -21.41 38.56 -13.50
C TYR A 477 -20.01 39.17 -13.60
N GLU A 478 -19.22 38.75 -14.59
CA GLU A 478 -18.09 39.55 -15.02
C GLU A 478 -18.64 40.61 -15.96
N CYS A 479 -18.79 41.84 -15.45
CA CYS A 479 -18.87 42.97 -16.33
C CYS A 479 -17.50 43.11 -16.98
N SER A 480 -17.39 42.89 -18.30
CA SER A 480 -16.26 43.40 -19.06
C SER A 480 -16.40 44.94 -19.03
N ALA A 481 -15.78 45.56 -18.03
CA ALA A 481 -15.52 46.97 -18.05
C ALA A 481 -14.34 47.21 -18.99
N ASP A 482 -14.51 48.21 -19.80
CA ASP A 482 -13.51 48.99 -20.49
C ASP A 482 -13.07 48.57 -21.89
N SER A 483 -13.92 48.97 -22.82
CA SER A 483 -13.40 49.67 -23.98
C SER A 483 -13.52 51.19 -23.73
N GLU A 484 -12.63 51.76 -22.96
CA GLU A 484 -12.37 53.20 -23.09
C GLU A 484 -11.62 53.44 -24.40
N VAL A 485 -12.38 53.97 -25.33
CA VAL A 485 -11.86 54.67 -26.50
C VAL A 485 -11.30 56.00 -26.00
N GLY A 486 -10.03 56.21 -26.19
CA GLY A 486 -9.32 57.44 -26.07
C GLY A 486 -8.24 57.51 -27.15
#